data_30bfafc7da21d48a7099e454cb1f5945
#
_entry.id   30bfafc7da21d48a7099e454cb1f5945
#
_cell.length_a   1.000
_cell.length_b   1.000
_cell.length_c   1.000
_cell.angle_alpha   90.00
_cell.angle_beta   90.00
_cell.angle_gamma   90.00
#
_symmetry.space_group_name_H-M   'P 1'
#
loop_
_entity.id
_entity.type
_entity.pdbx_description
1 polymer ?
#
loop_
_entity_poly.entity_id
_entity_poly.type
_entity_poly.pdbx_seq_one_letter_code
_entity_poly.pdbx_strand_id
1 'polypeptide(L)'
;LHPGLAQLLNSYKMAFKAINTNNAVETEAKKGAFFAKTVAPLLKTTWSQDAPYNALLGYNYTGCVATTISQVLKYHEWPVQGMGNISYVNTSDNRTLSGNLNLSQYDWANMLPNYDAPVQATQAQRNAVAKLMKDVGLASGMQYHPGFAVATNQGAFDAFVKHFDYQATCVYQSTEGPSVFADLLRQELVDGFPFYFYGATKDYKGAHAWV
;
A
#
# COMPACT_ATOMS: atom_id res chain seq x y z
N LEU A 1 11.75 -10.65 10.95
CA LEU A 1 11.68 -9.45 10.10
C LEU A 1 12.92 -9.40 9.22
N HIS A 2 12.74 -9.12 7.91
CA HIS A 2 13.88 -8.93 7.01
C HIS A 2 14.79 -7.81 7.55
N PRO A 3 16.14 -7.98 7.56
CA PRO A 3 17.05 -7.00 8.17
C PRO A 3 16.85 -5.56 7.66
N GLY A 4 16.54 -5.38 6.37
CA GLY A 4 16.24 -4.07 5.78
C GLY A 4 14.97 -3.41 6.34
N LEU A 5 13.93 -4.19 6.66
CA LEU A 5 12.70 -3.68 7.27
C LEU A 5 12.94 -3.26 8.72
N ALA A 6 13.73 -4.03 9.48
CA ALA A 6 14.12 -3.66 10.84
C ALA A 6 14.93 -2.37 10.87
N GLN A 7 15.85 -2.18 9.91
CA GLN A 7 16.65 -0.96 9.77
C GLN A 7 15.77 0.24 9.39
N LEU A 8 14.81 0.04 8.47
CA LEU A 8 13.85 1.06 8.06
C LEU A 8 12.97 1.50 9.24
N LEU A 9 12.38 0.55 9.98
CA LEU A 9 11.58 0.82 11.18
C LEU A 9 12.38 1.55 12.27
N ASN A 10 13.66 1.19 12.45
CA ASN A 10 14.54 1.92 13.37
C ASN A 10 14.86 3.34 12.89
N SER A 11 15.04 3.55 11.58
CA SER A 11 15.23 4.88 11.00
C SER A 11 14.00 5.78 11.23
N TYR A 12 12.79 5.22 11.11
CA TYR A 12 11.55 5.94 11.43
C TYR A 12 11.40 6.23 12.92
N LYS A 13 11.70 5.29 13.81
CA LYS A 13 11.74 5.54 15.26
C LYS A 13 12.71 6.66 15.63
N MET A 14 13.87 6.70 14.98
CA MET A 14 14.87 7.75 15.20
C MET A 14 14.40 9.10 14.64
N ALA A 15 13.75 9.13 13.47
CA ALA A 15 13.15 10.33 12.90
C ALA A 15 12.01 10.87 13.76
N PHE A 16 11.10 10.02 14.25
CA PHE A 16 10.04 10.40 15.21
C PHE A 16 10.63 10.93 16.52
N LYS A 17 11.70 10.32 17.03
CA LYS A 17 12.38 10.78 18.22
C LYS A 17 13.07 12.14 18.01
N ALA A 18 13.68 12.36 16.85
CA ALA A 18 14.31 13.63 16.49
C ALA A 18 13.28 14.76 16.32
N ILE A 19 12.12 14.48 15.72
CA ILE A 19 11.00 15.43 15.61
C ILE A 19 10.50 15.81 17.01
N ASN A 20 10.33 14.84 17.91
CA ASN A 20 9.87 15.10 19.27
C ASN A 20 10.92 15.86 20.13
N THR A 21 12.21 15.70 19.88
CA THR A 21 13.26 16.41 20.64
C THR A 21 13.54 17.82 20.10
N ASN A 22 13.43 18.05 18.81
CA ASN A 22 13.62 19.38 18.20
C ASN A 22 12.43 20.32 18.45
N ASN A 23 11.20 19.78 18.59
CA ASN A 23 10.03 20.57 18.98
C ASN A 23 10.00 20.96 20.47
N ALA A 24 10.93 20.49 21.28
CA ALA A 24 11.04 20.91 22.67
C ALA A 24 11.56 22.36 22.83
N VAL A 25 12.00 23.00 21.76
CA VAL A 25 12.55 24.38 21.80
C VAL A 25 11.58 25.42 21.24
N GLU A 26 10.50 25.02 20.54
CA GLU A 26 9.50 25.96 20.01
C GLU A 26 8.17 25.90 20.80
N THR A 27 8.03 26.89 21.69
CA THR A 27 6.80 27.43 22.28
C THR A 27 5.84 26.47 22.98
N GLU A 28 5.78 26.59 24.30
CA GLU A 28 4.78 25.91 25.17
C GLU A 28 3.31 26.15 24.80
N ALA A 29 3.00 27.16 24.00
CA ALA A 29 1.63 27.51 23.62
C ALA A 29 0.99 26.58 22.58
N LYS A 30 1.77 25.79 21.83
CA LYS A 30 1.25 24.82 20.83
C LYS A 30 1.25 23.36 21.32
N LYS A 31 1.83 23.05 22.46
CA LYS A 31 1.91 21.68 22.99
C LYS A 31 0.56 21.08 23.40
N GLY A 32 -0.45 21.87 23.71
CA GLY A 32 -1.72 21.39 24.23
C GLY A 32 -2.71 20.85 23.18
N ALA A 33 -2.58 21.24 21.93
CA ALA A 33 -3.54 20.88 20.88
C ALA A 33 -3.13 19.63 20.05
N PHE A 34 -1.85 19.29 20.05
CA PHE A 34 -1.29 18.32 19.11
C PHE A 34 -1.39 16.85 19.54
N PHE A 35 -1.61 16.55 20.82
CA PHE A 35 -1.64 15.17 21.35
C PHE A 35 -3.04 14.69 21.75
N ALA A 36 -4.07 15.41 21.41
CA ALA A 36 -5.42 15.14 21.92
C ALA A 36 -6.22 14.05 21.17
N LYS A 37 -5.73 13.53 20.04
CA LYS A 37 -6.48 12.51 19.30
C LYS A 37 -5.62 11.30 18.99
N THR A 38 -5.86 10.22 19.69
CA THR A 38 -5.40 8.89 19.29
C THR A 38 -6.33 8.40 18.21
N VAL A 39 -5.79 8.05 17.03
CA VAL A 39 -6.55 7.39 15.96
C VAL A 39 -6.36 5.89 16.14
N ALA A 40 -7.47 5.17 16.26
CA ALA A 40 -7.45 3.70 16.24
C ALA A 40 -7.01 3.20 14.84
N PRO A 41 -6.44 2.00 14.74
CA PRO A 41 -6.11 1.42 13.43
C PRO A 41 -7.34 1.41 12.52
N LEU A 42 -7.22 2.00 11.33
CA LEU A 42 -8.32 2.12 10.38
C LEU A 42 -8.58 0.77 9.67
N LEU A 43 -7.50 0.09 9.27
CA LEU A 43 -7.60 -1.16 8.55
C LEU A 43 -7.82 -2.34 9.48
N LYS A 44 -8.64 -3.26 9.00
CA LYS A 44 -8.86 -4.57 9.63
C LYS A 44 -8.08 -5.68 8.90
N THR A 45 -7.57 -5.39 7.71
CA THR A 45 -6.84 -6.34 6.89
C THR A 45 -5.41 -6.50 7.37
N THR A 46 -4.93 -7.77 7.35
CA THR A 46 -3.53 -8.14 7.63
C THR A 46 -2.95 -8.92 6.45
N TRP A 47 -3.22 -8.45 5.25
CA TRP A 47 -2.89 -9.17 4.02
C TRP A 47 -1.38 -9.24 3.76
N SER A 48 -0.95 -10.38 3.22
CA SER A 48 0.42 -10.71 2.86
C SER A 48 0.62 -10.71 1.33
N GLN A 49 1.79 -11.15 0.87
CA GLN A 49 2.15 -11.16 -0.54
C GLN A 49 2.17 -12.57 -1.16
N ASP A 50 2.12 -13.60 -0.36
CA ASP A 50 2.17 -15.01 -0.72
C ASP A 50 0.75 -15.63 -0.88
N ALA A 51 0.59 -16.93 -0.70
CA ALA A 51 -0.71 -17.57 -0.80
C ALA A 51 -1.65 -17.17 0.35
N PRO A 52 -2.95 -16.91 0.07
CA PRO A 52 -3.65 -17.11 -1.20
C PRO A 52 -3.61 -15.90 -2.15
N TYR A 53 -2.99 -14.81 -1.77
CA TYR A 53 -3.03 -13.52 -2.46
C TYR A 53 -2.42 -13.58 -3.86
N ASN A 54 -1.37 -14.38 -4.05
CA ASN A 54 -0.65 -14.56 -5.32
C ASN A 54 -1.25 -15.66 -6.23
N ALA A 55 -2.34 -16.31 -5.83
CA ALA A 55 -2.82 -17.53 -6.48
C ALA A 55 -3.17 -17.39 -7.97
N LEU A 56 -3.46 -16.17 -8.44
CA LEU A 56 -3.81 -15.90 -9.85
C LEU A 56 -2.70 -15.19 -10.64
N LEU A 57 -1.51 -15.05 -10.05
CA LEU A 57 -0.40 -14.30 -10.67
C LEU A 57 0.56 -15.18 -11.48
N GLY A 58 0.80 -16.41 -11.04
CA GLY A 58 1.88 -17.25 -11.55
C GLY A 58 3.29 -16.79 -11.13
N TYR A 59 3.37 -16.01 -10.04
CA TYR A 59 4.59 -15.53 -9.39
C TYR A 59 4.52 -15.76 -7.88
N ASN A 60 5.67 -15.74 -7.20
CA ASN A 60 5.75 -16.07 -5.79
C ASN A 60 5.14 -15.00 -4.86
N TYR A 61 5.18 -13.73 -5.27
CA TYR A 61 4.71 -12.61 -4.46
C TYR A 61 3.87 -11.62 -5.27
N THR A 62 2.86 -11.06 -4.64
CA THR A 62 2.06 -9.96 -5.22
C THR A 62 2.84 -8.65 -5.31
N GLY A 63 3.82 -8.47 -4.41
CA GLY A 63 4.57 -7.22 -4.23
C GLY A 63 3.91 -6.27 -3.22
N CYS A 64 4.74 -5.54 -2.49
CA CYS A 64 4.29 -4.63 -1.43
C CYS A 64 3.34 -3.53 -1.95
N VAL A 65 3.59 -3.00 -3.14
CA VAL A 65 2.75 -1.98 -3.77
C VAL A 65 1.33 -2.52 -4.01
N ALA A 66 1.21 -3.70 -4.63
CA ALA A 66 -0.08 -4.31 -4.89
C ALA A 66 -0.83 -4.63 -3.60
N THR A 67 -0.13 -5.16 -2.59
CA THR A 67 -0.72 -5.48 -1.27
C THR A 67 -1.22 -4.23 -0.56
N THR A 68 -0.43 -3.16 -0.54
CA THR A 68 -0.80 -1.89 0.08
C THR A 68 -2.03 -1.28 -0.58
N ILE A 69 -2.01 -1.11 -1.91
CA ILE A 69 -3.14 -0.55 -2.65
C ILE A 69 -4.40 -1.40 -2.42
N SER A 70 -4.29 -2.72 -2.51
CA SER A 70 -5.44 -3.63 -2.31
C SER A 70 -6.08 -3.47 -0.93
N GLN A 71 -5.30 -3.23 0.12
CA GLN A 71 -5.82 -2.98 1.47
C GLN A 71 -6.55 -1.64 1.58
N VAL A 72 -6.05 -0.58 0.91
CA VAL A 72 -6.76 0.71 0.82
C VAL A 72 -8.09 0.53 0.08
N LEU A 73 -8.08 -0.15 -1.07
CA LEU A 73 -9.30 -0.44 -1.83
C LEU A 73 -10.31 -1.25 -1.01
N LYS A 74 -9.84 -2.27 -0.27
CA LYS A 74 -10.70 -3.07 0.62
C LYS A 74 -11.28 -2.26 1.77
N TYR A 75 -10.55 -1.30 2.32
CA TYR A 75 -11.06 -0.43 3.37
C TYR A 75 -12.29 0.35 2.91
N HIS A 76 -12.25 0.89 1.70
CA HIS A 76 -13.35 1.65 1.11
C HIS A 76 -14.40 0.76 0.41
N GLU A 77 -14.08 -0.52 0.16
CA GLU A 77 -14.87 -1.43 -0.69
C GLU A 77 -15.22 -0.80 -2.05
N TRP A 78 -14.25 -0.10 -2.63
CA TRP A 78 -14.35 0.66 -3.87
C TRP A 78 -13.12 0.45 -4.77
N PRO A 79 -13.31 0.47 -6.11
CA PRO A 79 -14.59 0.52 -6.85
C PRO A 79 -15.27 -0.87 -6.95
N VAL A 80 -16.51 -0.91 -7.42
CA VAL A 80 -17.17 -2.19 -7.72
C VAL A 80 -16.55 -2.87 -8.93
N GLN A 81 -16.04 -2.07 -9.88
CA GLN A 81 -15.46 -2.53 -11.14
C GLN A 81 -14.20 -1.73 -11.46
N GLY A 82 -13.15 -2.40 -11.92
CA GLY A 82 -11.95 -1.75 -12.41
C GLY A 82 -12.14 -1.09 -13.78
N MET A 83 -11.15 -0.31 -14.21
CA MET A 83 -11.19 0.44 -15.48
C MET A 83 -9.95 0.22 -16.32
N GLY A 84 -10.15 0.18 -17.65
CA GLY A 84 -9.08 0.20 -18.65
C GLY A 84 -8.55 -1.16 -19.06
N ASN A 85 -7.78 -1.12 -20.13
CA ASN A 85 -7.03 -2.26 -20.67
C ASN A 85 -5.55 -2.04 -20.38
N ILE A 86 -4.89 -3.05 -19.84
CA ILE A 86 -3.48 -2.99 -19.44
C ILE A 86 -2.73 -4.07 -20.21
N SER A 87 -1.57 -3.71 -20.73
CA SER A 87 -0.63 -4.66 -21.34
C SER A 87 0.79 -4.10 -21.24
N TYR A 88 1.70 -4.88 -20.70
CA TYR A 88 3.12 -4.55 -20.64
C TYR A 88 3.97 -5.82 -20.55
N VAL A 89 5.27 -5.69 -20.78
CA VAL A 89 6.22 -6.80 -20.68
C VAL A 89 6.85 -6.79 -19.30
N ASN A 90 6.82 -7.93 -18.61
CA ASN A 90 7.61 -8.17 -17.43
C ASN A 90 9.08 -8.35 -17.83
N THR A 91 9.93 -7.42 -17.41
CA THR A 91 11.33 -7.35 -17.87
C THR A 91 12.22 -8.50 -17.36
N SER A 92 11.79 -9.17 -16.28
CA SER A 92 12.54 -10.27 -15.68
C SER A 92 12.49 -11.58 -16.51
N ASP A 93 11.38 -11.85 -17.16
CA ASP A 93 11.13 -13.11 -17.87
C ASP A 93 10.55 -12.92 -19.28
N ASN A 94 10.43 -11.68 -19.75
CA ASN A 94 9.87 -11.28 -21.05
C ASN A 94 8.42 -11.74 -21.29
N ARG A 95 7.66 -12.10 -20.25
CA ARG A 95 6.24 -12.41 -20.38
C ARG A 95 5.43 -11.13 -20.54
N THR A 96 4.47 -11.15 -21.45
CA THR A 96 3.45 -10.11 -21.53
C THR A 96 2.42 -10.32 -20.43
N LEU A 97 2.27 -9.33 -19.57
CA LEU A 97 1.24 -9.25 -18.56
C LEU A 97 0.11 -8.36 -19.08
N SER A 98 -1.12 -8.87 -19.05
CA SER A 98 -2.26 -8.12 -19.57
C SER A 98 -3.55 -8.45 -18.84
N GLY A 99 -4.49 -7.50 -18.88
CA GLY A 99 -5.83 -7.64 -18.34
C GLY A 99 -6.77 -6.54 -18.82
N ASN A 100 -8.04 -6.88 -18.92
CA ASN A 100 -9.11 -5.91 -19.17
C ASN A 100 -9.87 -5.68 -17.87
N LEU A 101 -9.53 -4.61 -17.15
CA LEU A 101 -10.13 -4.30 -15.87
C LEU A 101 -11.59 -3.84 -16.01
N ASN A 102 -12.03 -3.42 -17.21
CA ASN A 102 -13.45 -3.13 -17.45
C ASN A 102 -14.35 -4.36 -17.27
N LEU A 103 -13.77 -5.57 -17.28
CA LEU A 103 -14.48 -6.83 -17.01
C LEU A 103 -14.26 -7.34 -15.58
N SER A 104 -13.50 -6.60 -14.77
CA SER A 104 -13.16 -6.99 -13.40
C SER A 104 -14.14 -6.41 -12.40
N GLN A 105 -15.01 -7.24 -11.87
CA GLN A 105 -15.85 -6.92 -10.73
C GLN A 105 -15.20 -7.44 -9.45
N TYR A 106 -15.29 -6.67 -8.36
CA TYR A 106 -14.69 -6.97 -7.08
C TYR A 106 -15.76 -7.38 -6.06
N ASP A 107 -15.64 -8.62 -5.59
CA ASP A 107 -16.54 -9.22 -4.60
C ASP A 107 -16.02 -8.91 -3.19
N TRP A 108 -16.27 -7.68 -2.75
CA TRP A 108 -15.78 -7.16 -1.49
C TRP A 108 -16.28 -7.98 -0.27
N ALA A 109 -17.49 -8.49 -0.34
CA ALA A 109 -18.09 -9.29 0.74
C ALA A 109 -17.36 -10.62 0.96
N ASN A 110 -16.77 -11.19 -0.08
CA ASN A 110 -15.98 -12.42 -0.02
C ASN A 110 -14.50 -12.20 0.26
N MET A 111 -14.03 -10.96 0.44
CA MET A 111 -12.65 -10.71 0.84
C MET A 111 -12.53 -10.64 2.36
N LEU A 112 -11.94 -11.67 2.96
CA LEU A 112 -11.72 -11.75 4.41
C LEU A 112 -10.64 -10.77 4.87
N PRO A 113 -10.71 -10.27 6.10
CA PRO A 113 -9.66 -9.42 6.65
C PRO A 113 -8.32 -10.15 6.85
N ASN A 114 -8.36 -11.48 6.97
CA ASN A 114 -7.21 -12.33 7.25
C ASN A 114 -7.40 -13.70 6.61
N TYR A 115 -6.31 -14.33 6.16
CA TYR A 115 -6.30 -15.67 5.57
C TYR A 115 -5.31 -16.62 6.26
N ASP A 116 -4.68 -16.18 7.36
CA ASP A 116 -3.75 -17.01 8.13
C ASP A 116 -4.51 -18.05 8.95
N ALA A 117 -3.83 -19.15 9.31
CA ALA A 117 -4.41 -20.16 10.18
C ALA A 117 -4.81 -19.54 11.53
N PRO A 118 -5.96 -19.90 12.12
CA PRO A 118 -6.82 -21.03 11.76
C PRO A 118 -7.97 -20.71 10.79
N VAL A 119 -7.93 -19.61 10.05
CA VAL A 119 -9.02 -19.17 9.15
C VAL A 119 -9.28 -20.21 8.06
N GLN A 120 -10.52 -20.70 7.96
CA GLN A 120 -10.97 -21.66 6.96
C GLN A 120 -11.63 -20.92 5.78
N ALA A 121 -10.83 -20.24 4.96
CA ALA A 121 -11.35 -19.53 3.80
C ALA A 121 -11.85 -20.49 2.71
N THR A 122 -13.01 -20.19 2.12
CA THR A 122 -13.50 -20.89 0.95
C THR A 122 -12.69 -20.57 -0.31
N GLN A 123 -12.82 -21.38 -1.37
CA GLN A 123 -12.16 -21.10 -2.64
C GLN A 123 -12.64 -19.77 -3.26
N ALA A 124 -13.94 -19.44 -3.11
CA ALA A 124 -14.48 -18.17 -3.57
C ALA A 124 -13.81 -16.97 -2.86
N GLN A 125 -13.61 -17.05 -1.55
CA GLN A 125 -12.94 -16.03 -0.76
C GLN A 125 -11.46 -15.87 -1.15
N ARG A 126 -10.74 -16.99 -1.38
CA ARG A 126 -9.35 -16.97 -1.86
C ARG A 126 -9.25 -16.34 -3.26
N ASN A 127 -10.17 -16.70 -4.16
CA ASN A 127 -10.20 -16.17 -5.52
C ASN A 127 -10.54 -14.68 -5.54
N ALA A 128 -11.43 -14.20 -4.66
CA ALA A 128 -11.80 -12.80 -4.59
C ALA A 128 -10.59 -11.92 -4.27
N VAL A 129 -9.81 -12.25 -3.22
CA VAL A 129 -8.62 -11.48 -2.85
C VAL A 129 -7.51 -11.62 -3.88
N ALA A 130 -7.28 -12.82 -4.41
CA ALA A 130 -6.25 -13.06 -5.43
C ALA A 130 -6.53 -12.30 -6.73
N LYS A 131 -7.83 -12.19 -7.12
CA LYS A 131 -8.24 -11.39 -8.27
C LYS A 131 -7.93 -9.92 -8.08
N LEU A 132 -8.29 -9.34 -6.94
CA LEU A 132 -7.96 -7.96 -6.62
C LEU A 132 -6.45 -7.72 -6.68
N MET A 133 -5.66 -8.56 -6.01
CA MET A 133 -4.19 -8.46 -5.99
C MET A 133 -3.58 -8.52 -7.39
N LYS A 134 -4.07 -9.41 -8.25
CA LYS A 134 -3.65 -9.52 -9.65
C LYS A 134 -3.96 -8.23 -10.42
N ASP A 135 -5.18 -7.74 -10.32
CA ASP A 135 -5.63 -6.56 -11.06
C ASP A 135 -4.88 -5.30 -10.60
N VAL A 136 -4.65 -5.16 -9.29
CA VAL A 136 -3.83 -4.06 -8.72
C VAL A 136 -2.37 -4.17 -9.18
N GLY A 137 -1.81 -5.36 -9.21
CA GLY A 137 -0.47 -5.58 -9.73
C GLY A 137 -0.34 -5.17 -11.21
N LEU A 138 -1.32 -5.52 -12.04
CA LEU A 138 -1.39 -5.06 -13.44
C LEU A 138 -1.51 -3.54 -13.50
N ALA A 139 -2.44 -2.95 -12.75
CA ALA A 139 -2.71 -1.51 -12.75
C ALA A 139 -1.50 -0.67 -12.34
N SER A 140 -0.71 -1.16 -11.40
CA SER A 140 0.51 -0.47 -10.93
C SER A 140 1.76 -0.75 -11.79
N GLY A 141 1.64 -1.55 -12.87
CA GLY A 141 2.77 -1.91 -13.72
C GLY A 141 3.82 -2.75 -13.00
N MET A 142 3.38 -3.66 -12.11
CA MET A 142 4.27 -4.47 -11.28
C MET A 142 5.22 -5.31 -12.12
N GLN A 143 6.50 -5.25 -11.82
CA GLN A 143 7.55 -6.10 -12.37
C GLN A 143 7.86 -7.22 -11.38
N TYR A 144 7.67 -8.45 -11.82
CA TYR A 144 7.84 -9.66 -10.99
C TYR A 144 9.19 -10.32 -11.26
N HIS A 145 9.93 -10.58 -10.20
CA HIS A 145 11.21 -11.29 -10.20
C HIS A 145 11.10 -12.58 -9.35
N PRO A 146 12.05 -13.53 -9.45
CA PRO A 146 11.97 -14.79 -8.70
C PRO A 146 11.82 -14.66 -7.18
N GLY A 147 12.40 -13.61 -6.58
CA GLY A 147 12.40 -13.41 -5.11
C GLY A 147 11.71 -12.15 -4.61
N PHE A 148 11.23 -11.28 -5.50
CA PHE A 148 10.60 -10.00 -5.15
C PHE A 148 9.74 -9.47 -6.29
N ALA A 149 8.94 -8.45 -6.01
CA ALA A 149 8.21 -7.71 -7.03
C ALA A 149 8.27 -6.21 -6.74
N VAL A 150 8.35 -5.39 -7.78
CA VAL A 150 8.50 -3.93 -7.67
C VAL A 150 7.55 -3.20 -8.60
N ALA A 151 7.10 -2.02 -8.18
CA ALA A 151 6.45 -1.03 -9.02
C ALA A 151 6.96 0.36 -8.65
N THR A 152 6.78 1.31 -9.55
CA THR A 152 7.15 2.70 -9.29
C THR A 152 6.06 3.42 -8.48
N ASN A 153 6.41 4.51 -7.80
CA ASN A 153 5.40 5.36 -7.13
C ASN A 153 4.42 5.97 -8.15
N GLN A 154 4.90 6.28 -9.36
CA GLN A 154 4.02 6.73 -10.44
C GLN A 154 3.03 5.64 -10.85
N GLY A 155 3.47 4.37 -10.95
CA GLY A 155 2.59 3.24 -11.22
C GLY A 155 1.54 3.04 -10.12
N ALA A 156 1.92 3.22 -8.85
CA ALA A 156 0.97 3.18 -7.74
C ALA A 156 -0.07 4.31 -7.83
N PHE A 157 0.37 5.55 -8.10
CA PHE A 157 -0.52 6.69 -8.31
C PHE A 157 -1.47 6.49 -9.50
N ASP A 158 -0.93 6.03 -10.62
CA ASP A 158 -1.70 5.74 -11.83
C ASP A 158 -2.76 4.65 -11.60
N ALA A 159 -2.43 3.63 -10.79
CA ALA A 159 -3.38 2.60 -10.41
C ALA A 159 -4.62 3.21 -9.75
N PHE A 160 -4.42 4.03 -8.73
CA PHE A 160 -5.53 4.69 -8.03
C PHE A 160 -6.39 5.54 -8.98
N VAL A 161 -5.77 6.41 -9.77
CA VAL A 161 -6.48 7.43 -10.53
C VAL A 161 -7.05 6.90 -11.84
N LYS A 162 -6.29 6.04 -12.57
CA LYS A 162 -6.69 5.61 -13.92
C LYS A 162 -7.50 4.30 -13.92
N HIS A 163 -7.32 3.47 -12.87
CA HIS A 163 -7.85 2.11 -12.87
C HIS A 163 -8.84 1.80 -11.75
N PHE A 164 -8.79 2.57 -10.65
CA PHE A 164 -9.65 2.34 -9.49
C PHE A 164 -10.51 3.54 -9.08
N ASP A 165 -10.64 4.55 -9.94
CA ASP A 165 -11.56 5.68 -9.78
C ASP A 165 -11.37 6.47 -8.47
N TYR A 166 -10.10 6.66 -8.07
CA TYR A 166 -9.74 7.51 -6.93
C TYR A 166 -9.28 8.88 -7.39
N GLN A 167 -9.61 9.89 -6.60
CA GLN A 167 -8.89 11.16 -6.63
C GLN A 167 -7.73 11.03 -5.64
N ALA A 168 -6.50 11.13 -6.13
CA ALA A 168 -5.32 10.97 -5.31
C ALA A 168 -4.38 12.17 -5.44
N THR A 169 -3.70 12.49 -4.35
CA THR A 169 -2.62 13.48 -4.32
C THR A 169 -1.33 12.79 -3.87
N CYS A 170 -0.24 13.08 -4.55
CA CYS A 170 1.07 12.57 -4.19
C CYS A 170 1.85 13.66 -3.47
N VAL A 171 2.30 13.40 -2.25
CA VAL A 171 3.10 14.32 -1.43
C VAL A 171 4.42 13.68 -1.05
N TYR A 172 5.48 14.47 -1.01
CA TYR A 172 6.83 14.02 -0.69
C TYR A 172 7.38 14.80 0.49
N GLN A 173 7.94 14.10 1.48
CA GLN A 173 8.59 14.71 2.62
C GLN A 173 9.73 15.66 2.19
N SER A 174 10.44 15.32 1.12
CA SER A 174 11.54 16.13 0.59
C SER A 174 11.09 17.49 0.03
N THR A 175 9.84 17.57 -0.44
CA THR A 175 9.25 18.80 -1.00
C THR A 175 8.55 19.63 0.09
N GLU A 176 7.73 18.97 0.89
CA GLU A 176 6.89 19.63 1.89
C GLU A 176 7.65 19.98 3.19
N GLY A 177 8.74 19.27 3.45
CA GLY A 177 9.42 19.30 4.73
C GLY A 177 8.76 18.40 5.79
N PRO A 178 9.54 17.97 6.81
CA PRO A 178 9.09 16.93 7.76
C PRO A 178 7.84 17.29 8.56
N SER A 179 7.70 18.55 8.94
CA SER A 179 6.59 19.03 9.77
C SER A 179 5.28 19.03 8.99
N VAL A 180 5.25 19.68 7.82
CA VAL A 180 4.07 19.75 6.96
C VAL A 180 3.65 18.36 6.51
N PHE A 181 4.60 17.53 6.10
CA PHE A 181 4.35 16.15 5.72
C PHE A 181 3.69 15.34 6.85
N ALA A 182 4.20 15.47 8.08
CA ALA A 182 3.61 14.78 9.25
C ALA A 182 2.19 15.27 9.56
N ASP A 183 1.92 16.56 9.37
CA ASP A 183 0.60 17.14 9.59
C ASP A 183 -0.43 16.67 8.55
N LEU A 184 -0.02 16.59 7.28
CA LEU A 184 -0.85 16.01 6.22
C LEU A 184 -1.23 14.56 6.53
N LEU A 185 -0.26 13.71 6.91
CA LEU A 185 -0.53 12.31 7.27
C LEU A 185 -1.47 12.19 8.48
N ARG A 186 -1.31 13.04 9.49
CA ARG A 186 -2.21 13.05 10.65
C ARG A 186 -3.62 13.45 10.26
N GLN A 187 -3.76 14.45 9.38
CA GLN A 187 -5.07 14.90 8.93
C GLN A 187 -5.82 13.78 8.21
N GLU A 188 -5.16 13.09 7.27
CA GLU A 188 -5.74 11.93 6.58
C GLU A 188 -6.24 10.88 7.58
N LEU A 189 -5.42 10.52 8.57
CA LEU A 189 -5.81 9.53 9.59
C LEU A 189 -6.98 10.01 10.45
N VAL A 190 -7.01 11.29 10.84
CA VAL A 190 -8.09 11.87 11.63
C VAL A 190 -9.41 11.90 10.85
N ASP A 191 -9.31 12.13 9.54
CA ASP A 191 -10.46 12.14 8.63
C ASP A 191 -10.92 10.73 8.23
N GLY A 192 -10.17 9.70 8.65
CA GLY A 192 -10.52 8.30 8.42
C GLY A 192 -10.07 7.76 7.06
N PHE A 193 -9.08 8.38 6.43
CA PHE A 193 -8.53 7.93 5.16
C PHE A 193 -7.20 7.19 5.35
N PRO A 194 -7.14 5.89 5.08
CA PRO A 194 -5.87 5.18 4.96
C PRO A 194 -5.16 5.62 3.68
N PHE A 195 -3.84 5.69 3.72
CA PHE A 195 -3.05 6.14 2.60
C PHE A 195 -1.95 5.14 2.23
N TYR A 196 -1.59 5.13 0.95
CA TYR A 196 -0.42 4.44 0.45
C TYR A 196 0.83 5.19 0.91
N PHE A 197 1.68 4.53 1.67
CA PHE A 197 2.96 5.05 2.12
C PHE A 197 4.11 4.29 1.48
N TYR A 198 5.14 5.02 1.04
CA TYR A 198 6.34 4.45 0.47
C TYR A 198 7.58 5.03 1.15
N GLY A 199 8.54 4.19 1.45
CA GLY A 199 9.82 4.60 1.97
C GLY A 199 10.97 3.81 1.35
N ALA A 200 12.11 4.47 1.24
CA ALA A 200 13.35 3.87 0.76
C ALA A 200 14.49 4.19 1.72
N THR A 201 15.51 3.33 1.74
CA THR A 201 16.78 3.62 2.40
C THR A 201 17.52 4.73 1.66
N LYS A 202 18.38 5.48 2.35
CA LYS A 202 19.14 6.59 1.75
C LYS A 202 20.02 6.17 0.56
N ASP A 203 20.47 4.92 0.55
CA ASP A 203 21.27 4.33 -0.53
C ASP A 203 20.41 3.62 -1.60
N TYR A 204 19.08 3.72 -1.49
CA TYR A 204 18.09 3.09 -2.39
C TYR A 204 18.24 1.58 -2.57
N LYS A 205 18.95 0.88 -1.66
CA LYS A 205 19.09 -0.58 -1.71
C LYS A 205 17.92 -1.32 -1.09
N GLY A 206 17.04 -0.63 -0.40
CA GLY A 206 15.80 -1.17 0.15
C GLY A 206 14.69 -0.17 0.02
N ALA A 207 13.53 -0.63 -0.42
CA ALA A 207 12.31 0.15 -0.51
C ALA A 207 11.11 -0.70 -0.15
N HIS A 208 10.09 -0.10 0.42
CA HIS A 208 8.87 -0.80 0.80
C HIS A 208 7.66 0.13 0.74
N ALA A 209 6.50 -0.44 0.38
CA ALA A 209 5.21 0.21 0.49
C ALA A 209 4.40 -0.44 1.61
N TRP A 210 3.62 0.37 2.33
CA TRP A 210 2.69 -0.08 3.38
C TRP A 210 1.53 0.90 3.54
N VAL A 211 0.53 0.52 4.31
CA VAL A 211 -0.63 1.30 4.68
C VAL A 211 -0.73 1.41 6.18
#